data_4ba2c278dff02a38f3a4d07eb49f0265
#
_entry.id   4ba2c278dff02a38f3a4d07eb49f0265
#
_cell.length_a   1.000
_cell.length_b   1.000
_cell.length_c   1.000
_cell.angle_alpha   90.00
_cell.angle_beta   90.00
_cell.angle_gamma   90.00
#
_symmetry.space_group_name_H-M   'P 1'
#
loop_
_entity.id
_entity.type
_entity.pdbx_description
1 polymer ?
#
loop_
_entity_poly.entity_id
_entity_poly.type
_entity_poly.pdbx_seq_one_letter_code
_entity_poly.pdbx_strand_id
1 'polypeptide(L)'
;MGVVYHANYLVWCEIGRTDFIRALGTSYADLERQGLRLAVADAQARFIAPARYDDEIRIETWVERVQSRTITFGYEIFRVDPGPEQRLVRASTRLIALDEKGAPRTLPTPVHDWFRSAAEPSS
;
A
#
# COMPACT_ATOMS: atom_id res chain seq x y z
N MET A 1 -27.79 6.20 3.77
CA MET A 1 -26.68 7.12 3.55
C MET A 1 -25.61 6.43 2.75
N GLY A 2 -25.15 7.06 1.70
CA GLY A 2 -24.21 6.43 0.77
C GLY A 2 -22.74 6.76 1.01
N VAL A 3 -22.38 7.28 2.18
CA VAL A 3 -21.01 7.69 2.46
C VAL A 3 -20.23 6.53 3.05
N VAL A 4 -19.05 6.27 2.49
CA VAL A 4 -18.14 5.21 2.96
C VAL A 4 -17.37 5.74 4.17
N TYR A 5 -17.27 4.91 5.21
CA TYR A 5 -16.56 5.28 6.43
C TYR A 5 -15.05 5.37 6.20
N HIS A 6 -14.39 6.20 7.02
CA HIS A 6 -12.94 6.42 6.94
C HIS A 6 -12.13 5.13 7.05
N ALA A 7 -12.62 4.15 7.80
CA ALA A 7 -11.91 2.87 7.96
C ALA A 7 -11.70 2.13 6.63
N ASN A 8 -12.52 2.39 5.63
CA ASN A 8 -12.41 1.71 4.34
C ASN A 8 -11.16 2.10 3.55
N TYR A 9 -10.51 3.22 3.86
CA TYR A 9 -9.29 3.58 3.16
C TYR A 9 -8.16 2.56 3.43
N LEU A 10 -8.14 1.96 4.61
CA LEU A 10 -7.15 0.91 4.92
C LEU A 10 -7.35 -0.32 4.04
N VAL A 11 -8.60 -0.67 3.76
CA VAL A 11 -8.92 -1.77 2.83
C VAL A 11 -8.45 -1.43 1.43
N TRP A 12 -8.69 -0.22 0.97
CA TRP A 12 -8.23 0.23 -0.35
C TRP A 12 -6.70 0.22 -0.44
N CYS A 13 -6.03 0.66 0.62
CA CYS A 13 -4.57 0.61 0.66
C CYS A 13 -4.05 -0.82 0.58
N GLU A 14 -4.69 -1.75 1.29
CA GLU A 14 -4.33 -3.16 1.24
C GLU A 14 -4.49 -3.74 -0.18
N ILE A 15 -5.60 -3.43 -0.82
CA ILE A 15 -5.85 -3.84 -2.22
C ILE A 15 -4.75 -3.29 -3.12
N GLY A 16 -4.44 -2.01 -3.00
CA GLY A 16 -3.40 -1.37 -3.80
C GLY A 16 -2.03 -2.01 -3.60
N ARG A 17 -1.65 -2.27 -2.34
CA ARG A 17 -0.37 -2.94 -2.04
C ARG A 17 -0.32 -4.34 -2.62
N THR A 18 -1.39 -5.10 -2.44
CA THR A 18 -1.45 -6.48 -2.92
C THR A 18 -1.28 -6.52 -4.44
N ASP A 19 -1.97 -5.65 -5.15
CA ASP A 19 -1.85 -5.58 -6.60
C ASP A 19 -0.46 -5.12 -7.02
N PHE A 20 0.12 -4.15 -6.31
CA PHE A 20 1.46 -3.66 -6.59
C PHE A 20 2.49 -4.78 -6.43
N ILE A 21 2.42 -5.53 -5.34
CA ILE A 21 3.35 -6.63 -5.06
C ILE A 21 3.21 -7.74 -6.11
N ARG A 22 1.98 -8.05 -6.53
CA ARG A 22 1.76 -9.01 -7.62
C ARG A 22 2.34 -8.53 -8.93
N ALA A 23 2.21 -7.26 -9.24
CA ALA A 23 2.76 -6.70 -10.47
C ALA A 23 4.29 -6.80 -10.50
N LEU A 24 4.93 -6.83 -9.34
CA LEU A 24 6.36 -7.06 -9.23
C LEU A 24 6.75 -8.54 -9.42
N GLY A 25 5.78 -9.44 -9.43
CA GLY A 25 6.03 -10.88 -9.68
C GLY A 25 6.09 -11.74 -8.42
N THR A 26 5.63 -11.23 -7.29
CA THR A 26 5.57 -12.01 -6.05
C THR A 26 4.20 -11.85 -5.37
N SER A 27 4.08 -12.35 -4.15
CA SER A 27 2.88 -12.22 -3.33
C SER A 27 3.26 -12.25 -1.86
N TYR A 28 2.34 -11.82 -0.99
CA TYR A 28 2.55 -11.94 0.45
C TYR A 28 2.80 -13.39 0.86
N ALA A 29 2.08 -14.34 0.23
CA ALA A 29 2.26 -15.76 0.51
C ALA A 29 3.68 -16.22 0.17
N ASP A 30 4.22 -15.77 -0.96
CA ASP A 30 5.60 -16.10 -1.35
C ASP A 30 6.61 -15.53 -0.38
N LEU A 31 6.40 -14.28 0.07
CA LEU A 31 7.29 -13.66 1.06
C LEU A 31 7.23 -14.41 2.39
N GLU A 32 6.05 -14.82 2.83
CA GLU A 32 5.89 -15.58 4.08
C GLU A 32 6.58 -16.92 4.01
N ARG A 33 6.55 -17.59 2.86
CA ARG A 33 7.29 -18.85 2.67
C ARG A 33 8.79 -18.66 2.81
N GLN A 34 9.29 -17.45 2.57
CA GLN A 34 10.70 -17.11 2.74
C GLN A 34 11.00 -16.59 4.15
N GLY A 35 10.02 -16.66 5.06
CA GLY A 35 10.21 -16.23 6.44
C GLY A 35 10.07 -14.73 6.65
N LEU A 36 9.45 -14.03 5.71
CA LEU A 36 9.25 -12.59 5.78
C LEU A 36 7.76 -12.26 5.87
N ARG A 37 7.38 -11.56 6.93
CA ARG A 37 6.05 -10.97 7.05
C ARG A 37 6.17 -9.46 7.01
N LEU A 38 5.19 -8.81 6.41
CA LEU A 38 5.10 -7.36 6.38
C LEU A 38 3.84 -6.95 7.13
N ALA A 39 4.01 -6.17 8.18
CA ALA A 39 2.91 -5.70 9.00
C ALA A 39 2.84 -4.18 8.99
N VAL A 40 1.63 -3.63 8.96
CA VAL A 40 1.46 -2.18 8.99
C VAL A 40 1.82 -1.65 10.38
N ALA A 41 2.87 -0.81 10.44
CA ALA A 41 3.30 -0.18 11.67
C ALA A 41 2.68 1.21 11.84
N ASP A 42 2.51 1.95 10.74
CA ASP A 42 1.91 3.28 10.75
C ASP A 42 1.04 3.45 9.52
N ALA A 43 -0.02 4.23 9.65
CA ALA A 43 -0.86 4.62 8.54
C ALA A 43 -1.27 6.08 8.72
N GLN A 44 -1.25 6.83 7.63
CA GLN A 44 -1.68 8.23 7.60
C GLN A 44 -2.60 8.43 6.41
N ALA A 45 -3.59 9.30 6.58
CA ALA A 45 -4.50 9.62 5.49
C ALA A 45 -4.96 11.07 5.59
N ARG A 46 -5.08 11.68 4.41
CA ARG A 46 -5.74 12.98 4.25
C ARG A 46 -7.00 12.74 3.44
N PHE A 47 -8.13 13.03 4.05
CA PHE A 47 -9.43 12.89 3.40
C PHE A 47 -9.76 14.19 2.68
N ILE A 48 -9.96 14.12 1.38
CA ILE A 48 -10.13 15.28 0.51
C ILE A 48 -11.59 15.45 0.15
N ALA A 49 -12.26 14.34 -0.20
CA ALA A 49 -13.68 14.34 -0.53
C ALA A 49 -14.29 13.01 -0.11
N PRO A 50 -15.59 12.98 0.23
CA PRO A 50 -16.21 11.73 0.67
C PRO A 50 -16.44 10.77 -0.48
N ALA A 51 -16.26 9.47 -0.21
CA ALA A 51 -16.67 8.40 -1.12
C ALA A 51 -18.10 8.02 -0.81
N ARG A 52 -18.83 7.59 -1.84
CA ARG A 52 -20.19 7.09 -1.73
C ARG A 52 -20.24 5.62 -2.08
N TYR A 53 -21.28 4.95 -1.64
CA TYR A 53 -21.39 3.50 -1.70
C TYR A 53 -21.20 2.91 -3.09
N ASP A 54 -21.76 3.51 -4.12
CA ASP A 54 -21.69 2.98 -5.49
C ASP A 54 -20.60 3.62 -6.35
N ASP A 55 -19.67 4.33 -5.74
CA ASP A 55 -18.58 4.97 -6.48
C ASP A 55 -17.64 3.91 -7.06
N GLU A 56 -17.24 4.10 -8.31
CA GLU A 56 -16.15 3.34 -8.90
C GLU A 56 -14.83 4.00 -8.50
N ILE A 57 -13.95 3.21 -7.92
CA ILE A 57 -12.73 3.69 -7.28
C ILE A 57 -11.50 3.23 -8.05
N ARG A 58 -10.56 4.15 -8.27
CA ARG A 58 -9.22 3.80 -8.76
C ARG A 58 -8.22 4.05 -7.65
N ILE A 59 -7.36 3.08 -7.41
CA ILE A 59 -6.31 3.16 -6.40
C ILE A 59 -4.97 3.20 -7.11
N GLU A 60 -4.19 4.25 -6.88
CA GLU A 60 -2.81 4.35 -7.36
C GLU A 60 -1.89 4.09 -6.18
N THR A 61 -0.90 3.24 -6.37
CA THR A 61 0.03 2.81 -5.32
C THR A 61 1.47 2.93 -5.82
N TRP A 62 2.35 3.41 -4.96
CA TRP A 62 3.78 3.48 -5.28
C TRP A 62 4.58 3.25 -4.00
N VAL A 63 5.88 2.95 -4.18
CA VAL A 63 6.81 2.85 -3.05
C VAL A 63 7.42 4.22 -2.83
N GLU A 64 7.25 4.80 -1.65
CA GLU A 64 7.83 6.10 -1.30
C GLU A 64 9.23 5.97 -0.74
N ARG A 65 9.48 4.96 0.08
CA ARG A 65 10.75 4.80 0.80
C ARG A 65 10.98 3.36 1.17
N VAL A 66 12.24 2.92 1.07
CA VAL A 66 12.67 1.63 1.57
C VAL A 66 13.83 1.85 2.52
N GLN A 67 13.72 1.34 3.73
CA GLN A 67 14.77 1.36 4.75
C GLN A 67 15.16 -0.06 5.08
N SER A 68 16.07 -0.25 6.04
CA SER A 68 16.59 -1.60 6.31
C SER A 68 15.51 -2.58 6.79
N ARG A 69 14.48 -2.08 7.48
CA ARG A 69 13.43 -2.92 8.07
C ARG A 69 12.02 -2.50 7.66
N THR A 70 11.87 -1.42 6.91
CA THR A 70 10.56 -0.87 6.60
C THR A 70 10.42 -0.51 5.14
N ILE A 71 9.18 -0.57 4.67
CA ILE A 71 8.79 -0.11 3.34
C ILE A 71 7.61 0.84 3.54
N THR A 72 7.70 2.03 2.95
CA THR A 72 6.58 2.98 2.98
C THR A 72 5.94 3.04 1.61
N PHE A 73 4.64 2.78 1.56
CA PHE A 73 3.82 2.88 0.36
C PHE A 73 3.01 4.17 0.40
N GLY A 74 2.88 4.80 -0.75
CA GLY A 74 1.97 5.92 -0.93
C GLY A 74 0.79 5.51 -1.78
N TYR A 75 -0.34 6.19 -1.57
CA TYR A 75 -1.59 5.89 -2.26
C TYR A 75 -2.31 7.17 -2.61
N GLU A 76 -2.95 7.18 -3.78
CA GLU A 76 -3.99 8.14 -4.09
C GLU A 76 -5.21 7.37 -4.54
N ILE A 77 -6.36 7.76 -4.00
CA ILE A 77 -7.63 7.07 -4.23
C ILE A 77 -8.58 8.05 -4.88
N PHE A 78 -9.13 7.66 -6.03
CA PHE A 78 -9.99 8.51 -6.85
C PHE A 78 -11.33 7.87 -7.06
N ARG A 79 -12.37 8.69 -7.10
CA ARG A 79 -13.63 8.29 -7.71
C ARG A 79 -13.52 8.58 -9.20
N VAL A 80 -13.77 7.56 -10.03
CA VAL A 80 -13.74 7.73 -11.47
C VAL A 80 -15.13 7.73 -12.10
N ASP A 81 -16.13 7.26 -11.37
CA ASP A 81 -17.53 7.24 -11.78
C ASP A 81 -18.40 7.17 -10.51
N PRO A 82 -19.53 7.88 -10.42
CA PRO A 82 -20.13 8.78 -11.41
C PRO A 82 -19.48 10.17 -11.43
N GLY A 83 -19.59 10.83 -12.57
CA GLY A 83 -19.14 12.21 -12.73
C GLY A 83 -17.68 12.32 -13.05
N PRO A 84 -17.13 13.54 -13.02
CA PRO A 84 -15.71 13.75 -13.29
C PRO A 84 -14.84 13.13 -12.21
N GLU A 85 -13.62 12.75 -12.60
CA GLU A 85 -12.66 12.17 -11.65
C GLU A 85 -12.43 13.09 -10.47
N GLN A 86 -12.46 12.51 -9.27
CA GLN A 86 -12.31 13.25 -8.03
C GLN A 86 -11.32 12.52 -7.11
N ARG A 87 -10.28 13.22 -6.66
CA ARG A 87 -9.41 12.67 -5.62
C ARG A 87 -10.18 12.62 -4.30
N LEU A 88 -10.18 11.46 -3.66
CA LEU A 88 -10.90 11.24 -2.41
C LEU A 88 -9.98 11.18 -1.21
N VAL A 89 -8.84 10.48 -1.33
CA VAL A 89 -7.92 10.24 -0.22
C VAL A 89 -6.50 10.22 -0.74
N ARG A 90 -5.60 10.83 0.03
CA ARG A 90 -4.17 10.63 -0.12
C ARG A 90 -3.68 9.96 1.15
N ALA A 91 -2.95 8.86 1.03
CA ALA A 91 -2.59 8.06 2.18
C ALA A 91 -1.18 7.51 2.07
N SER A 92 -0.64 7.07 3.20
CA SER A 92 0.61 6.30 3.24
C SER A 92 0.53 5.25 4.33
N THR A 93 1.23 4.14 4.12
CA THR A 93 1.39 3.11 5.13
C THR A 93 2.86 2.73 5.21
N ARG A 94 3.37 2.61 6.43
CA ARG A 94 4.72 2.11 6.66
C ARG A 94 4.60 0.69 7.18
N LEU A 95 5.20 -0.25 6.47
CA LEU A 95 5.19 -1.65 6.84
C LEU A 95 6.55 -2.03 7.41
N ILE A 96 6.53 -2.82 8.48
CA ILE A 96 7.74 -3.33 9.12
C ILE A 96 7.93 -4.81 8.77
N ALA A 97 9.18 -5.19 8.50
CA ALA A 97 9.53 -6.57 8.24
C ALA A 97 9.61 -7.35 9.56
N LEU A 98 8.94 -8.48 9.60
CA LEU A 98 8.90 -9.36 10.76
C LEU A 98 9.37 -10.77 10.36
N ASP A 99 10.00 -11.47 11.30
CA ASP A 99 10.33 -12.88 11.12
C ASP A 99 9.12 -13.77 11.43
N GLU A 100 9.33 -15.07 11.37
CA GLU A 100 8.26 -16.06 11.62
C GLU A 100 7.68 -15.97 13.03
N LYS A 101 8.45 -15.44 13.99
CA LYS A 101 8.02 -15.28 15.37
C LYS A 101 7.39 -13.92 15.64
N GLY A 102 7.32 -13.06 14.61
CA GLY A 102 6.77 -11.73 14.76
C GLY A 102 7.75 -10.69 15.28
N ALA A 103 9.04 -11.00 15.31
CA ALA A 103 10.06 -10.03 15.72
C ALA A 103 10.55 -9.22 14.52
N PRO A 104 10.87 -7.92 14.73
CA PRO A 104 11.43 -7.12 13.64
C PRO A 104 12.71 -7.72 13.09
N ARG A 105 12.85 -7.65 11.78
CA ARG A 105 14.04 -8.13 11.09
C ARG A 105 14.38 -7.18 9.94
N THR A 106 15.61 -7.30 9.43
CA THR A 106 15.96 -6.58 8.21
C THR A 106 15.31 -7.25 7.01
N LEU A 107 14.98 -6.44 6.01
CA LEU A 107 14.52 -6.98 4.74
C LEU A 107 15.64 -7.81 4.13
N PRO A 108 15.35 -9.01 3.59
CA PRO A 108 16.37 -9.74 2.81
C PRO A 108 16.87 -8.86 1.67
N THR A 109 18.17 -8.92 1.39
CA THR A 109 18.78 -8.05 0.39
C THR A 109 18.06 -8.07 -0.96
N PRO A 110 17.67 -9.22 -1.53
CA PRO A 110 16.94 -9.21 -2.80
C PRO A 110 15.59 -8.49 -2.71
N VAL A 111 14.89 -8.62 -1.60
CA VAL A 111 13.59 -7.96 -1.39
C VAL A 111 13.79 -6.46 -1.23
N HIS A 112 14.76 -6.06 -0.43
CA HIS A 112 15.11 -4.65 -0.23
C HIS A 112 15.42 -3.97 -1.57
N ASP A 113 16.31 -4.57 -2.35
CA ASP A 113 16.74 -4.01 -3.63
C ASP A 113 15.60 -3.94 -4.62
N TRP A 114 14.74 -4.93 -4.60
CA TRP A 114 13.59 -5.02 -5.48
C TRP A 114 12.60 -3.87 -5.23
N PHE A 115 12.21 -3.66 -3.97
CA PHE A 115 11.33 -2.54 -3.62
C PHE A 115 12.01 -1.19 -3.82
N ARG A 116 13.30 -1.12 -3.56
CA ARG A 116 14.05 0.12 -3.78
C ARG A 116 14.08 0.50 -5.25
N SER A 117 14.27 -0.47 -6.14
CA SER A 117 14.23 -0.22 -7.58
C SER A 117 12.86 0.28 -8.00
N ALA A 118 11.79 -0.26 -7.41
CA ALA A 118 10.43 0.19 -7.70
C ALA A 118 10.16 1.62 -7.19
N ALA A 119 10.89 2.07 -6.16
CA ALA A 119 10.74 3.41 -5.60
C ALA A 119 11.46 4.48 -6.42
N GLU A 120 12.45 4.10 -7.24
CA GLU A 120 13.20 5.08 -8.02
C GLU A 120 12.32 5.66 -9.11
N PRO A 121 12.35 7.00 -9.29
CA PRO A 121 11.60 7.61 -10.39
C PRO A 121 12.15 7.09 -11.71
N SER A 122 11.26 6.76 -12.62
CA SER A 122 11.66 6.43 -13.98
C SER A 122 12.21 7.69 -14.64
N SER A 123 13.43 7.63 -15.02
CA SER A 123 14.10 8.76 -15.68
C SER A 123 13.93 8.66 -17.18
#